data_e7e189debbc0d2f33acc17a5013d11e6
#
_entry.id   e7e189debbc0d2f33acc17a5013d11e6
#
_cell.length_a   1.000
_cell.length_b   1.000
_cell.length_c   1.000
_cell.angle_alpha   90.00
_cell.angle_beta   90.00
_cell.angle_gamma   90.00
#
_symmetry.space_group_name_H-M   'P 1'
#
loop_
_entity.id
_entity.type
_entity.pdbx_description
1 polymer ?
#
loop_
_entity_poly.entity_id
_entity_poly.type
_entity_poly.pdbx_seq_one_letter_code
_entity_poly.pdbx_strand_id
1 'polypeptide(L)'
;MKRIVSFLLALVLTLSLTTNALAAVVSPKAEATEVSADQTVRLTVTASGEDQLTGVVCLNYRVYFDPTFFELDADASEAGTKGARLTAPKTDEDGKSYCAVSLLDTASAGLTVTGDLYTLAFRVKEGAQRGDESKLTVVKAHVYTIADDGLKPVNNGAVENAEVTVRIVAPAPADVTLREARAATDGITVTWNAADGAVSYNVLRRTDGADWAVLAEGVTATAYTDETAQVGTTYFYTVQSVNIDGRTSTGFDTTGVSARVPYPIPADVEQVAAKAGAGSVTVTWAEAADADAYFVYRSTYAATEDTGWTAIAKNVAETRYEDTDVESGATYFYNVKGVNKDGLLSSGWSAAASATVLYPDPSLVELTDAEADPDGITVTWKTAANTVSYNVLRRTDGTDWTVLAEGVTATAYTDKTAQPGTTYSYTVQSVNADGVKGSYDTTGVSATALYPIPAEVKLTAAKASGSAIVVTWKAAANAASY
;
A
#
# COMPACT_ATOMS: atom_id res chain seq x y z
N MET A 1 -16.57 17.59 14.13
CA MET A 1 -16.88 19.00 14.41
C MET A 1 -15.78 19.61 15.25
N LYS A 2 -14.70 20.07 14.67
CA LYS A 2 -13.74 20.96 15.31
C LYS A 2 -13.52 22.12 14.35
N ARG A 3 -13.79 23.31 14.83
CA ARG A 3 -13.71 24.58 14.11
C ARG A 3 -12.26 24.80 13.70
N ILE A 4 -12.03 24.95 12.42
CA ILE A 4 -10.79 25.49 11.88
C ILE A 4 -10.80 26.97 12.28
N VAL A 5 -9.88 27.34 13.14
CA VAL A 5 -9.69 28.69 13.60
C VAL A 5 -9.03 29.45 12.45
N SER A 6 -9.79 30.32 11.84
CA SER A 6 -9.25 31.37 10.96
C SER A 6 -8.34 32.23 11.83
N PHE A 7 -7.03 32.24 11.58
CA PHE A 7 -6.10 33.15 12.25
C PHE A 7 -6.37 34.58 11.74
N LEU A 8 -7.27 35.25 12.42
CA LEU A 8 -7.31 36.72 12.39
C LEU A 8 -6.13 37.19 13.26
N LEU A 9 -5.06 37.65 12.63
CA LEU A 9 -3.96 38.30 13.34
C LEU A 9 -4.43 39.68 13.78
N ALA A 10 -5.03 39.79 14.96
CA ALA A 10 -5.32 41.06 15.58
C ALA A 10 -4.00 41.58 16.19
N LEU A 11 -3.36 42.53 15.52
CA LEU A 11 -2.20 43.23 16.10
C LEU A 11 -2.71 44.19 17.17
N VAL A 12 -2.57 43.80 18.43
CA VAL A 12 -2.79 44.69 19.59
C VAL A 12 -1.54 45.50 19.78
N LEU A 13 -1.55 46.76 19.39
CA LEU A 13 -0.48 47.70 19.76
C LEU A 13 -0.81 48.25 21.16
N THR A 14 -0.25 47.59 22.22
CA THR A 14 -0.22 48.17 23.58
C THR A 14 1.03 48.99 23.69
N LEU A 15 0.90 50.30 23.69
CA LEU A 15 1.96 51.21 24.09
C LEU A 15 1.97 51.28 25.61
N SER A 16 2.91 50.61 26.28
CA SER A 16 3.10 50.74 27.72
C SER A 16 4.01 51.93 27.99
N LEU A 17 3.47 52.97 28.53
CA LEU A 17 4.23 54.06 29.16
C LEU A 17 4.17 53.89 30.67
N THR A 18 5.34 53.59 31.28
CA THR A 18 5.55 53.64 32.70
C THR A 18 5.74 55.08 33.16
N THR A 19 4.86 55.63 33.97
CA THR A 19 5.11 56.33 35.22
C THR A 19 3.86 57.06 35.75
N ASN A 20 3.48 56.68 36.93
CA ASN A 20 2.72 57.43 37.98
C ASN A 20 1.49 58.25 37.61
N ALA A 21 0.41 57.76 38.15
CA ALA A 21 -0.92 58.39 38.33
C ALA A 21 -1.96 57.97 37.30
N LEU A 22 -2.92 57.21 37.79
CA LEU A 22 -4.28 56.95 37.36
C LEU A 22 -4.74 57.80 36.15
N ALA A 23 -4.49 57.36 34.92
CA ALA A 23 -5.06 57.91 33.74
C ALA A 23 -5.85 56.82 33.04
N ALA A 24 -7.15 56.98 32.99
CA ALA A 24 -7.95 56.17 32.06
C ALA A 24 -7.48 56.46 30.64
N VAL A 25 -7.01 55.45 29.95
CA VAL A 25 -6.47 55.54 28.60
C VAL A 25 -7.62 55.26 27.60
N VAL A 26 -7.88 56.18 26.71
CA VAL A 26 -8.76 55.92 25.56
C VAL A 26 -7.89 55.44 24.42
N SER A 27 -8.02 54.19 24.02
CA SER A 27 -7.19 53.55 22.99
C SER A 27 -8.02 53.08 21.80
N PRO A 28 -7.58 53.33 20.57
CA PRO A 28 -8.16 52.76 19.39
C PRO A 28 -7.64 51.37 19.07
N LYS A 29 -8.52 50.52 18.61
CA LYS A 29 -8.20 49.19 18.07
C LYS A 29 -8.93 49.00 16.73
N ALA A 30 -8.22 48.74 15.66
CA ALA A 30 -8.84 48.33 14.41
C ALA A 30 -8.97 46.80 14.35
N GLU A 31 -10.07 46.34 13.76
CA GLU A 31 -10.28 44.91 13.51
C GLU A 31 -9.33 44.38 12.43
N ALA A 32 -9.00 45.19 11.42
CA ALA A 32 -8.03 44.88 10.40
C ALA A 32 -7.24 46.14 10.00
N THR A 33 -5.97 46.02 9.77
CA THR A 33 -5.07 47.08 9.27
C THR A 33 -4.69 46.87 7.80
N GLU A 34 -5.04 45.74 7.22
CA GLU A 34 -4.91 45.42 5.79
C GLU A 34 -6.29 45.08 5.23
N VAL A 35 -6.75 45.84 4.25
CA VAL A 35 -8.07 45.72 3.66
C VAL A 35 -7.99 45.87 2.14
N SER A 36 -8.97 45.35 1.44
CA SER A 36 -9.16 45.64 0.01
C SER A 36 -9.96 46.91 -0.18
N ALA A 37 -9.87 47.49 -1.37
CA ALA A 37 -10.79 48.58 -1.77
C ALA A 37 -12.26 48.13 -1.58
N ASP A 38 -13.12 49.07 -1.23
CA ASP A 38 -14.56 48.87 -0.95
C ASP A 38 -14.87 48.02 0.33
N GLN A 39 -13.87 47.60 1.11
CA GLN A 39 -14.09 46.98 2.41
C GLN A 39 -14.24 48.01 3.52
N THR A 40 -14.85 47.58 4.63
CA THR A 40 -15.03 48.37 5.83
C THR A 40 -14.00 48.05 6.90
N VAL A 41 -13.33 49.08 7.41
CA VAL A 41 -12.47 49.06 8.59
C VAL A 41 -13.30 49.43 9.81
N ARG A 42 -13.32 48.58 10.83
CA ARG A 42 -13.95 48.91 12.12
C ARG A 42 -12.90 49.38 13.11
N LEU A 43 -13.03 50.60 13.58
CA LEU A 43 -12.17 51.20 14.59
C LEU A 43 -12.96 51.29 15.91
N THR A 44 -12.62 50.43 16.86
CA THR A 44 -13.19 50.48 18.22
C THR A 44 -12.31 51.33 19.10
N VAL A 45 -12.91 52.32 19.74
CA VAL A 45 -12.27 53.18 20.74
C VAL A 45 -12.73 52.72 22.09
N THR A 46 -11.77 52.28 22.94
CA THR A 46 -12.02 51.65 24.24
C THR A 46 -11.48 52.50 25.37
N ALA A 47 -12.23 52.63 26.44
CA ALA A 47 -11.73 53.18 27.71
C ALA A 47 -11.16 52.04 28.53
N SER A 48 -9.90 52.17 28.89
CA SER A 48 -9.19 51.21 29.78
C SER A 48 -8.47 51.89 30.92
N GLY A 49 -8.45 51.26 32.09
CA GLY A 49 -7.72 51.69 33.27
C GLY A 49 -8.11 50.84 34.47
N GLU A 50 -7.23 50.70 35.46
CA GLU A 50 -7.51 49.98 36.71
C GLU A 50 -8.64 50.67 37.53
N ASP A 51 -8.78 51.99 37.38
CA ASP A 51 -9.90 52.74 37.93
C ASP A 51 -10.90 53.08 36.81
N GLN A 52 -12.08 52.54 36.96
CA GLN A 52 -13.20 52.89 36.09
C GLN A 52 -13.36 54.41 36.04
N LEU A 53 -13.61 54.99 34.83
CA LEU A 53 -14.00 56.37 34.69
C LEU A 53 -15.36 56.54 35.38
N THR A 54 -15.35 56.90 36.66
CA THR A 54 -16.58 57.13 37.47
C THR A 54 -16.93 58.62 37.49
N GLY A 55 -18.20 58.89 37.59
CA GLY A 55 -18.68 60.30 37.66
C GLY A 55 -18.50 61.09 36.37
N VAL A 56 -18.35 60.41 35.22
CA VAL A 56 -18.18 61.06 33.92
C VAL A 56 -19.48 61.75 33.50
N VAL A 57 -19.43 63.07 33.29
CA VAL A 57 -20.53 63.83 32.77
C VAL A 57 -20.35 64.28 31.35
N CYS A 58 -19.11 64.34 30.90
CA CYS A 58 -18.83 64.63 29.47
C CYS A 58 -17.56 63.90 29.04
N LEU A 59 -17.65 63.17 27.97
CA LEU A 59 -16.53 62.59 27.26
C LEU A 59 -16.69 62.92 25.77
N ASN A 60 -15.64 63.45 25.18
CA ASN A 60 -15.64 63.64 23.73
C ASN A 60 -14.23 63.40 23.14
N TYR A 61 -14.18 62.83 21.95
CA TYR A 61 -12.97 62.69 21.18
C TYR A 61 -13.26 62.85 19.69
N ARG A 62 -12.20 63.14 18.92
CA ARG A 62 -12.28 63.23 17.45
C ARG A 62 -11.49 62.11 16.83
N VAL A 63 -11.99 61.59 15.72
CA VAL A 63 -11.28 60.66 14.84
C VAL A 63 -11.07 61.34 13.50
N TYR A 64 -9.83 61.66 13.23
CA TYR A 64 -9.41 62.23 11.96
C TYR A 64 -9.16 61.13 10.93
N PHE A 65 -9.57 61.39 9.70
CA PHE A 65 -9.43 60.51 8.56
C PHE A 65 -9.26 61.29 7.27
N ASP A 66 -8.66 60.64 6.27
CA ASP A 66 -8.58 61.19 4.91
C ASP A 66 -9.86 60.90 4.16
N PRO A 67 -10.68 61.95 3.79
CA PRO A 67 -11.94 61.74 3.11
C PRO A 67 -11.77 61.33 1.64
N THR A 68 -10.55 61.40 1.07
CA THR A 68 -10.27 60.84 -0.26
C THR A 68 -10.09 59.33 -0.20
N PHE A 69 -9.70 58.80 0.95
CA PHE A 69 -9.45 57.39 1.18
C PHE A 69 -10.58 56.67 1.91
N PHE A 70 -11.20 57.34 2.90
CA PHE A 70 -12.27 56.78 3.72
C PHE A 70 -13.61 57.51 3.57
N GLU A 71 -14.70 56.77 3.71
CA GLU A 71 -16.02 57.24 3.95
C GLU A 71 -16.54 56.68 5.27
N LEU A 72 -17.00 57.56 6.17
CA LEU A 72 -17.62 57.12 7.43
C LEU A 72 -19.01 56.52 7.13
N ASP A 73 -19.21 55.28 7.48
CA ASP A 73 -20.51 54.62 7.48
C ASP A 73 -21.13 54.77 8.88
N ALA A 74 -21.99 55.79 9.00
CA ALA A 74 -22.62 56.08 10.28
C ALA A 74 -23.64 55.03 10.70
N ASP A 75 -24.29 54.39 9.72
CA ASP A 75 -25.32 53.36 9.98
C ASP A 75 -24.70 52.03 10.43
N ALA A 76 -23.51 51.72 9.96
CA ALA A 76 -22.74 50.57 10.39
C ALA A 76 -21.90 50.82 11.65
N SER A 77 -21.87 52.06 12.15
CA SER A 77 -21.13 52.43 13.38
C SER A 77 -22.00 52.24 14.62
N GLU A 78 -21.42 51.74 15.71
CA GLU A 78 -22.16 51.27 16.88
C GLU A 78 -21.67 51.92 18.18
N ALA A 79 -22.59 52.33 19.05
CA ALA A 79 -22.27 52.77 20.38
C ALA A 79 -21.99 51.57 21.34
N GLY A 80 -20.80 51.45 21.84
CA GLY A 80 -20.46 50.46 22.92
C GLY A 80 -20.96 50.93 24.30
N THR A 81 -20.92 52.23 24.53
CA THR A 81 -21.44 52.83 25.77
C THR A 81 -22.77 53.50 25.53
N LYS A 82 -23.77 53.19 26.37
CA LYS A 82 -25.12 53.77 26.27
C LYS A 82 -25.07 55.29 26.35
N GLY A 83 -25.66 55.94 25.37
CA GLY A 83 -25.75 57.39 25.30
C GLY A 83 -24.60 58.07 24.54
N ALA A 84 -23.60 57.30 24.13
CA ALA A 84 -22.60 57.84 23.21
C ALA A 84 -23.22 58.18 21.83
N ARG A 85 -22.83 59.31 21.27
CA ARG A 85 -23.35 59.84 20.02
C ARG A 85 -22.23 60.12 19.03
N LEU A 86 -22.41 59.72 17.80
CA LEU A 86 -21.54 60.03 16.68
C LEU A 86 -22.04 61.30 15.98
N THR A 87 -21.14 62.22 15.66
CA THR A 87 -21.43 63.37 14.81
C THR A 87 -21.08 63.07 13.35
N ALA A 88 -21.83 63.63 12.42
CA ALA A 88 -21.46 63.58 11.01
C ALA A 88 -20.07 64.17 10.78
N PRO A 89 -19.37 63.78 9.71
CA PRO A 89 -18.05 64.29 9.37
C PRO A 89 -18.05 65.83 9.25
N LYS A 90 -17.00 66.41 9.80
CA LYS A 90 -16.72 67.86 9.78
C LYS A 90 -15.30 68.11 9.35
N THR A 91 -15.01 69.35 8.94
CA THR A 91 -13.67 69.84 8.64
C THR A 91 -13.24 70.81 9.73
N ASP A 92 -12.04 70.71 10.24
CA ASP A 92 -11.47 71.64 11.22
C ASP A 92 -10.89 72.86 10.51
N GLU A 93 -10.30 73.77 11.34
CA GLU A 93 -9.72 75.05 10.85
C GLU A 93 -8.47 74.81 9.94
N ASP A 94 -7.83 73.65 10.06
CA ASP A 94 -6.69 73.24 9.24
C ASP A 94 -7.11 72.47 7.98
N GLY A 95 -8.42 72.33 7.72
CA GLY A 95 -8.97 71.65 6.56
C GLY A 95 -8.98 70.10 6.71
N LYS A 96 -8.72 69.56 7.90
CA LYS A 96 -8.71 68.11 8.15
C LYS A 96 -10.10 67.58 8.47
N SER A 97 -10.49 66.48 7.85
CA SER A 97 -11.75 65.82 8.08
C SER A 97 -11.74 64.98 9.36
N TYR A 98 -12.78 65.09 10.14
CA TYR A 98 -12.96 64.28 11.36
C TYR A 98 -14.45 63.98 11.60
N CYS A 99 -14.71 62.91 12.36
CA CYS A 99 -15.96 62.71 13.07
C CYS A 99 -15.69 62.81 14.57
N ALA A 100 -16.70 63.14 15.35
CA ALA A 100 -16.54 63.18 16.79
C ALA A 100 -17.56 62.27 17.47
N VAL A 101 -17.07 61.59 18.52
CA VAL A 101 -17.90 60.82 19.46
C VAL A 101 -18.05 61.63 20.74
N SER A 102 -19.27 61.80 21.19
CA SER A 102 -19.55 62.51 22.47
C SER A 102 -20.48 61.68 23.34
N LEU A 103 -20.18 61.66 24.61
CA LEU A 103 -21.04 61.15 25.66
C LEU A 103 -21.29 62.30 26.63
N LEU A 104 -22.55 62.59 26.82
CA LEU A 104 -22.98 63.65 27.78
C LEU A 104 -24.00 63.04 28.73
N ASP A 105 -23.70 63.06 30.02
CA ASP A 105 -24.64 62.69 31.07
C ASP A 105 -25.14 63.96 31.76
N THR A 106 -26.44 64.06 31.83
CA THR A 106 -27.12 65.17 32.54
C THR A 106 -27.58 64.79 33.92
N ALA A 107 -27.30 63.57 34.35
CA ALA A 107 -27.62 63.12 35.70
C ALA A 107 -26.58 63.61 36.74
N SER A 108 -27.00 63.92 37.94
CA SER A 108 -26.17 64.52 38.97
C SER A 108 -25.08 63.56 39.55
N ALA A 109 -25.11 62.27 39.19
CA ALA A 109 -24.16 61.27 39.70
C ALA A 109 -23.03 60.93 38.70
N GLY A 110 -23.14 61.32 37.44
CA GLY A 110 -22.24 60.95 36.36
C GLY A 110 -22.26 59.44 36.04
N LEU A 111 -21.67 59.07 34.90
CA LEU A 111 -21.61 57.70 34.42
C LEU A 111 -20.31 57.01 34.80
N THR A 112 -20.36 55.71 34.98
CA THR A 112 -19.19 54.86 34.96
C THR A 112 -18.93 54.37 33.52
N VAL A 113 -17.77 54.68 32.96
CA VAL A 113 -17.40 54.36 31.58
C VAL A 113 -16.28 53.36 31.60
N THR A 114 -16.53 52.18 31.06
CA THR A 114 -15.56 51.08 30.90
C THR A 114 -15.78 50.32 29.63
N GLY A 115 -14.72 49.79 29.02
CA GLY A 115 -14.80 49.00 27.77
C GLY A 115 -15.01 49.86 26.53
N ASP A 116 -15.70 49.32 25.55
CA ASP A 116 -15.87 49.93 24.25
C ASP A 116 -16.77 51.19 24.33
N LEU A 117 -16.24 52.29 23.89
CA LEU A 117 -16.95 53.58 23.84
C LEU A 117 -17.82 53.66 22.57
N TYR A 118 -17.20 53.43 21.44
CA TYR A 118 -17.84 53.47 20.15
C TYR A 118 -17.02 52.71 19.13
N THR A 119 -17.67 51.93 18.25
CA THR A 119 -17.06 51.29 17.08
C THR A 119 -17.46 52.11 15.84
N LEU A 120 -16.49 52.69 15.18
CA LEU A 120 -16.62 53.46 13.97
C LEU A 120 -16.38 52.59 12.76
N ALA A 121 -17.26 52.62 11.78
CA ALA A 121 -17.10 51.90 10.52
C ALA A 121 -16.65 52.86 9.43
N PHE A 122 -15.50 52.64 8.85
CA PHE A 122 -14.97 53.40 7.72
C PHE A 122 -14.90 52.51 6.48
N ARG A 123 -15.65 52.82 5.45
CA ARG A 123 -15.57 52.17 4.14
C ARG A 123 -14.39 52.73 3.36
N VAL A 124 -13.54 51.88 2.86
CA VAL A 124 -12.47 52.27 1.94
C VAL A 124 -13.08 52.59 0.58
N LYS A 125 -12.75 53.74 -0.01
CA LYS A 125 -13.29 54.16 -1.30
C LYS A 125 -12.71 53.32 -2.43
N GLU A 126 -13.50 53.11 -3.49
CA GLU A 126 -13.13 52.34 -4.69
C GLU A 126 -11.89 52.89 -5.42
N GLY A 127 -11.53 54.16 -5.26
CA GLY A 127 -10.37 54.77 -5.85
C GLY A 127 -9.03 54.45 -5.18
N ALA A 128 -9.05 53.83 -3.98
CA ALA A 128 -7.84 53.43 -3.25
C ALA A 128 -7.16 52.25 -3.96
N GLN A 129 -5.84 52.37 -4.17
CA GLN A 129 -5.08 51.38 -4.90
C GLN A 129 -4.22 50.55 -3.98
N ARG A 130 -3.87 49.36 -4.42
CA ARG A 130 -2.95 48.46 -3.70
C ARG A 130 -1.64 49.18 -3.35
N GLY A 131 -1.28 49.13 -2.09
CA GLY A 131 -0.08 49.77 -1.54
C GLY A 131 -0.36 51.17 -0.96
N ASP A 132 -1.54 51.75 -1.20
CA ASP A 132 -1.93 53.01 -0.54
C ASP A 132 -2.08 52.77 0.96
N GLU A 133 -1.68 53.77 1.74
CA GLU A 133 -1.79 53.77 3.19
C GLU A 133 -2.49 55.07 3.64
N SER A 134 -3.37 54.96 4.62
CA SER A 134 -3.97 56.11 5.28
C SER A 134 -4.14 55.85 6.78
N LYS A 135 -4.24 56.91 7.55
CA LYS A 135 -4.31 56.87 8.99
C LYS A 135 -5.67 57.25 9.54
N LEU A 136 -6.11 56.51 10.54
CA LEU A 136 -7.21 56.89 11.43
C LEU A 136 -6.56 57.37 12.74
N THR A 137 -6.76 58.65 13.09
CA THR A 137 -6.08 59.25 14.23
C THR A 137 -7.12 59.72 15.27
N VAL A 138 -7.05 59.11 16.46
CA VAL A 138 -7.88 59.52 17.61
C VAL A 138 -7.16 60.62 18.35
N VAL A 139 -7.77 61.77 18.47
CA VAL A 139 -7.19 62.95 19.12
C VAL A 139 -8.14 63.64 20.10
N LYS A 140 -7.58 64.29 21.09
CA LYS A 140 -8.26 65.21 22.00
C LYS A 140 -9.48 64.63 22.70
N ALA A 141 -9.31 63.50 23.38
CA ALA A 141 -10.35 63.05 24.28
C ALA A 141 -10.40 63.99 25.49
N HIS A 142 -11.54 64.60 25.68
CA HIS A 142 -11.85 65.41 26.84
C HIS A 142 -12.80 64.63 27.74
N VAL A 143 -12.40 64.45 28.99
CA VAL A 143 -13.24 63.79 29.99
C VAL A 143 -13.46 64.79 31.15
N TYR A 144 -14.70 65.00 31.53
CA TYR A 144 -15.07 65.83 32.63
C TYR A 144 -15.91 65.06 33.64
N THR A 145 -15.61 65.24 34.93
CA THR A 145 -16.38 64.70 36.05
C THR A 145 -17.00 65.81 36.85
N ILE A 146 -18.05 65.50 37.63
CA ILE A 146 -18.60 66.40 38.64
C ILE A 146 -17.71 66.38 39.88
N ALA A 147 -17.39 67.57 40.42
CA ALA A 147 -16.82 67.79 41.72
C ALA A 147 -17.67 68.79 42.50
N ASP A 148 -17.48 68.91 43.80
CA ASP A 148 -18.27 69.74 44.70
C ASP A 148 -18.28 71.25 44.33
N ASP A 149 -17.29 71.67 43.52
CA ASP A 149 -17.09 73.04 43.06
C ASP A 149 -17.34 73.22 41.52
N GLY A 150 -17.96 72.21 40.84
CA GLY A 150 -18.31 72.28 39.43
C GLY A 150 -17.66 71.20 38.58
N LEU A 151 -17.69 71.38 37.24
CA LEU A 151 -17.09 70.45 36.30
C LEU A 151 -15.57 70.53 36.35
N LYS A 152 -14.93 69.37 36.63
CA LYS A 152 -13.48 69.27 36.58
C LYS A 152 -13.03 68.35 35.43
N PRO A 153 -12.00 68.75 34.66
CA PRO A 153 -11.41 67.88 33.70
C PRO A 153 -10.66 66.75 34.43
N VAL A 154 -10.91 65.53 34.01
CA VAL A 154 -10.10 64.37 34.43
C VAL A 154 -8.82 64.42 33.65
N ASN A 155 -7.74 64.81 34.32
CA ASN A 155 -6.37 64.85 33.82
C ASN A 155 -6.16 65.56 32.46
N ASN A 156 -5.54 66.69 32.52
CA ASN A 156 -5.26 67.60 31.38
C ASN A 156 -4.09 67.11 30.51
N GLY A 157 -3.89 65.83 30.29
CA GLY A 157 -2.73 65.48 29.51
C GLY A 157 -2.56 64.03 29.03
N ALA A 158 -3.55 63.20 29.31
CA ALA A 158 -3.28 61.74 29.16
C ALA A 158 -3.98 61.05 27.97
N VAL A 159 -4.51 61.79 27.06
CA VAL A 159 -4.89 61.15 25.76
C VAL A 159 -3.85 61.55 24.72
N GLU A 160 -2.85 60.76 24.58
CA GLU A 160 -1.95 60.84 23.44
C GLU A 160 -2.72 60.56 22.15
N ASN A 161 -2.36 61.25 21.08
CA ASN A 161 -2.90 60.92 19.76
C ASN A 161 -2.52 59.50 19.41
N ALA A 162 -3.51 58.67 19.23
CA ALA A 162 -3.27 57.28 18.82
C ALA A 162 -3.66 57.10 17.34
N GLU A 163 -2.78 56.48 16.57
CA GLU A 163 -2.92 56.30 15.16
C GLU A 163 -3.04 54.80 14.81
N VAL A 164 -3.92 54.52 13.87
CA VAL A 164 -4.01 53.22 13.19
C VAL A 164 -3.77 53.46 11.72
N THR A 165 -2.73 52.82 11.18
CA THR A 165 -2.44 52.86 9.74
C THR A 165 -3.19 51.72 9.07
N VAL A 166 -3.95 52.06 8.02
CA VAL A 166 -4.68 51.12 7.16
C VAL A 166 -4.02 51.09 5.79
N ARG A 167 -3.69 49.88 5.34
CA ARG A 167 -3.05 49.63 4.05
C ARG A 167 -3.99 48.92 3.10
N ILE A 168 -3.98 49.27 1.83
CA ILE A 168 -4.74 48.58 0.79
C ILE A 168 -3.91 47.40 0.26
N VAL A 169 -4.51 46.22 0.30
CA VAL A 169 -4.00 44.97 -0.24
C VAL A 169 -4.92 44.43 -1.32
N ALA A 170 -4.44 43.55 -2.16
CA ALA A 170 -5.28 42.85 -3.12
C ALA A 170 -6.37 42.03 -2.39
N PRO A 171 -7.57 41.95 -2.96
CA PRO A 171 -8.60 41.08 -2.40
C PRO A 171 -8.12 39.65 -2.31
N ALA A 172 -8.74 38.87 -1.43
CA ALA A 172 -8.48 37.45 -1.39
C ALA A 172 -8.80 36.84 -2.77
N PRO A 173 -7.94 35.94 -3.28
CA PRO A 173 -8.21 35.31 -4.57
C PRO A 173 -9.40 34.35 -4.47
N ALA A 174 -10.01 34.04 -5.62
CA ALA A 174 -11.11 33.08 -5.68
C ALA A 174 -10.64 31.68 -5.27
N ASP A 175 -11.58 30.86 -4.77
CA ASP A 175 -11.33 29.47 -4.47
C ASP A 175 -11.00 28.69 -5.76
N VAL A 176 -10.13 27.68 -5.62
CA VAL A 176 -9.69 26.84 -6.74
C VAL A 176 -10.74 25.79 -7.09
N THR A 177 -11.00 25.61 -8.39
CA THR A 177 -11.77 24.49 -8.89
C THR A 177 -10.82 23.39 -9.34
N LEU A 178 -10.81 22.28 -8.61
CA LEU A 178 -10.02 21.09 -8.94
C LEU A 178 -10.56 20.40 -10.21
N ARG A 179 -9.69 19.77 -10.98
CA ARG A 179 -10.04 18.95 -12.14
C ARG A 179 -9.90 17.47 -11.82
N GLU A 180 -8.67 17.00 -11.67
CA GLU A 180 -8.37 15.59 -11.43
C GLU A 180 -7.04 15.39 -10.70
N ALA A 181 -6.88 14.23 -10.08
CA ALA A 181 -5.61 13.67 -9.69
C ALA A 181 -5.38 12.39 -10.50
N ARG A 182 -4.27 12.30 -11.21
CA ARG A 182 -3.92 11.16 -12.05
C ARG A 182 -2.59 10.56 -11.62
N ALA A 183 -2.62 9.26 -11.31
CA ALA A 183 -1.40 8.52 -10.98
C ALA A 183 -0.68 8.03 -12.24
N ALA A 184 0.65 8.07 -12.18
CA ALA A 184 1.57 7.45 -13.11
C ALA A 184 2.70 6.78 -12.31
N THR A 185 3.64 6.14 -12.99
CA THR A 185 4.76 5.44 -12.33
C THR A 185 5.74 6.38 -11.61
N ASP A 186 5.75 7.65 -11.99
CA ASP A 186 6.60 8.73 -11.47
C ASP A 186 5.91 9.60 -10.39
N GLY A 187 4.65 9.30 -10.04
CA GLY A 187 3.93 10.03 -9.01
C GLY A 187 2.46 10.29 -9.32
N ILE A 188 1.91 11.32 -8.66
CA ILE A 188 0.52 11.74 -8.85
C ILE A 188 0.50 13.18 -9.35
N THR A 189 -0.03 13.41 -10.54
CA THR A 189 -0.25 14.75 -11.09
C THR A 189 -1.65 15.23 -10.76
N VAL A 190 -1.73 16.40 -10.08
CA VAL A 190 -2.97 17.10 -9.75
C VAL A 190 -3.12 18.30 -10.67
N THR A 191 -4.32 18.54 -11.19
CA THR A 191 -4.63 19.65 -12.08
C THR A 191 -5.84 20.43 -11.61
N TRP A 192 -5.86 21.73 -11.90
CA TRP A 192 -6.96 22.65 -11.53
C TRP A 192 -7.16 23.76 -12.54
N ASN A 193 -8.22 24.51 -12.37
CA ASN A 193 -8.45 25.72 -13.14
C ASN A 193 -7.75 26.90 -12.50
N ALA A 194 -7.27 27.85 -13.30
CA ALA A 194 -6.78 29.12 -12.79
C ALA A 194 -7.90 29.81 -11.98
N ALA A 195 -7.55 30.35 -10.82
CA ALA A 195 -8.46 31.09 -9.95
C ALA A 195 -8.24 32.59 -10.13
N ASP A 196 -9.34 33.35 -10.16
CA ASP A 196 -9.28 34.81 -10.32
C ASP A 196 -8.53 35.44 -9.15
N GLY A 197 -7.63 36.37 -9.43
CA GLY A 197 -6.81 37.06 -8.44
C GLY A 197 -5.63 36.23 -7.90
N ALA A 198 -5.46 34.99 -8.32
CA ALA A 198 -4.31 34.17 -7.94
C ALA A 198 -3.05 34.47 -8.75
N VAL A 199 -1.89 34.51 -8.10
CA VAL A 199 -0.58 34.55 -8.73
C VAL A 199 0.21 33.27 -8.50
N SER A 200 -0.17 32.51 -7.48
CA SER A 200 0.40 31.18 -7.17
C SER A 200 -0.60 30.35 -6.38
N TYR A 201 -0.21 29.11 -6.09
CA TYR A 201 -1.05 28.13 -5.42
C TYR A 201 -0.25 27.37 -4.36
N ASN A 202 -0.91 27.01 -3.28
CA ASN A 202 -0.45 26.03 -2.31
C ASN A 202 -1.16 24.71 -2.58
N VAL A 203 -0.40 23.65 -2.79
CA VAL A 203 -0.93 22.28 -2.97
C VAL A 203 -0.91 21.59 -1.62
N LEU A 204 -2.05 21.06 -1.21
CA LEU A 204 -2.20 20.34 0.05
C LEU A 204 -2.48 18.87 -0.23
N ARG A 205 -1.97 18.01 0.62
CA ARG A 205 -2.12 16.55 0.54
C ARG A 205 -2.53 15.97 1.89
N ARG A 206 -3.29 14.89 1.83
CA ARG A 206 -3.56 14.02 2.98
C ARG A 206 -3.69 12.57 2.55
N THR A 207 -3.54 11.66 3.49
CA THR A 207 -4.02 10.27 3.36
C THR A 207 -5.43 10.17 3.96
N ASP A 208 -6.06 9.02 3.82
CA ASP A 208 -7.39 8.80 4.37
C ASP A 208 -7.41 9.00 5.89
N GLY A 209 -8.40 9.74 6.38
CA GLY A 209 -8.56 10.06 7.80
C GLY A 209 -7.56 11.04 8.40
N ALA A 210 -6.55 11.51 7.65
CA ALA A 210 -5.58 12.49 8.10
C ALA A 210 -6.02 13.93 7.82
N ASP A 211 -5.42 14.89 8.53
CA ASP A 211 -5.58 16.31 8.25
C ASP A 211 -4.81 16.73 6.98
N TRP A 212 -5.25 17.83 6.37
CA TRP A 212 -4.57 18.43 5.22
C TRP A 212 -3.20 19.02 5.64
N ALA A 213 -2.17 18.67 4.92
CA ALA A 213 -0.82 19.21 5.06
C ALA A 213 -0.37 19.87 3.77
N VAL A 214 0.34 21.00 3.87
CA VAL A 214 0.93 21.66 2.72
C VAL A 214 2.04 20.78 2.16
N LEU A 215 1.91 20.43 0.88
CA LEU A 215 2.89 19.66 0.13
C LEU A 215 3.84 20.57 -0.66
N ALA A 216 3.29 21.60 -1.29
CA ALA A 216 4.05 22.57 -2.05
C ALA A 216 3.44 23.96 -1.93
N GLU A 217 4.28 25.00 -1.88
CA GLU A 217 3.89 26.40 -1.84
C GLU A 217 4.41 27.14 -3.06
N GLY A 218 3.73 28.22 -3.44
CA GLY A 218 4.18 29.12 -4.50
C GLY A 218 4.15 28.50 -5.91
N VAL A 219 3.37 27.47 -6.16
CA VAL A 219 3.21 26.84 -7.47
C VAL A 219 2.53 27.83 -8.42
N THR A 220 3.18 28.21 -9.52
CA THR A 220 2.63 29.17 -10.49
C THR A 220 1.88 28.51 -11.64
N ALA A 221 2.06 27.23 -11.86
CA ALA A 221 1.31 26.44 -12.84
C ALA A 221 -0.05 25.99 -12.27
N THR A 222 -0.92 25.53 -13.15
CA THR A 222 -2.22 24.93 -12.79
C THR A 222 -2.17 23.41 -12.75
N ALA A 223 -0.97 22.86 -12.55
CA ALA A 223 -0.67 21.45 -12.35
C ALA A 223 0.52 21.29 -11.42
N TYR A 224 0.53 20.20 -10.67
CA TYR A 224 1.64 19.82 -9.79
C TYR A 224 1.77 18.30 -9.77
N THR A 225 3.00 17.79 -9.86
CA THR A 225 3.28 16.37 -9.73
C THR A 225 3.93 16.07 -8.38
N ASP A 226 3.28 15.25 -7.60
CA ASP A 226 3.78 14.71 -6.34
C ASP A 226 4.61 13.46 -6.59
N GLU A 227 5.92 13.64 -6.76
CA GLU A 227 6.90 12.56 -6.93
C GLU A 227 7.19 11.80 -5.63
N THR A 228 6.67 12.28 -4.49
CA THR A 228 6.86 11.66 -3.16
C THR A 228 5.77 10.67 -2.81
N ALA A 229 4.74 10.54 -3.67
CA ALA A 229 3.63 9.65 -3.44
C ALA A 229 4.09 8.18 -3.47
N GLN A 230 3.80 7.46 -2.39
CA GLN A 230 4.22 6.06 -2.23
C GLN A 230 3.32 5.12 -3.00
N VAL A 231 3.92 4.12 -3.63
CA VAL A 231 3.24 3.03 -4.32
C VAL A 231 2.22 2.36 -3.39
N GLY A 232 1.03 2.10 -3.90
CA GLY A 232 -0.03 1.43 -3.16
C GLY A 232 -0.79 2.30 -2.17
N THR A 233 -0.39 3.57 -1.97
CA THR A 233 -1.05 4.51 -1.05
C THR A 233 -1.99 5.44 -1.81
N THR A 234 -3.21 5.60 -1.31
CA THR A 234 -4.17 6.58 -1.82
C THR A 234 -3.93 7.92 -1.15
N TYR A 235 -3.72 8.96 -1.96
CA TYR A 235 -3.59 10.33 -1.50
C TYR A 235 -4.76 11.17 -2.01
N PHE A 236 -5.16 12.13 -1.19
CA PHE A 236 -6.13 13.17 -1.51
C PHE A 236 -5.40 14.48 -1.65
N TYR A 237 -5.79 15.28 -2.62
CA TYR A 237 -5.17 16.58 -2.91
C TYR A 237 -6.23 17.67 -2.98
N THR A 238 -5.85 18.83 -2.48
CA THR A 238 -6.59 20.07 -2.68
C THR A 238 -5.62 21.22 -2.93
N VAL A 239 -6.14 22.33 -3.41
CA VAL A 239 -5.32 23.48 -3.80
C VAL A 239 -5.95 24.75 -3.26
N GLN A 240 -5.13 25.61 -2.69
CA GLN A 240 -5.50 26.93 -2.22
C GLN A 240 -4.80 27.99 -3.07
N SER A 241 -5.52 28.95 -3.59
CA SER A 241 -4.96 30.06 -4.37
C SER A 241 -4.31 31.10 -3.47
N VAL A 242 -3.31 31.80 -3.97
CA VAL A 242 -2.55 32.83 -3.27
C VAL A 242 -2.43 34.06 -4.17
N ASN A 243 -2.80 35.22 -3.63
CA ASN A 243 -2.69 36.50 -4.36
C ASN A 243 -1.29 37.10 -4.26
N ILE A 244 -1.08 38.24 -4.91
CA ILE A 244 0.21 38.93 -4.97
C ILE A 244 0.70 39.49 -3.61
N ASP A 245 -0.16 39.60 -2.61
CA ASP A 245 0.22 40.01 -1.25
C ASP A 245 0.43 38.81 -0.32
N GLY A 246 0.41 37.58 -0.87
CA GLY A 246 0.60 36.35 -0.10
C GLY A 246 -0.66 35.88 0.66
N ARG A 247 -1.81 36.52 0.40
CA ARG A 247 -3.09 36.14 1.03
C ARG A 247 -3.68 34.96 0.27
N THR A 248 -4.15 33.98 1.05
CA THR A 248 -4.81 32.79 0.50
C THR A 248 -6.30 33.04 0.25
N SER A 249 -6.91 32.22 -0.60
CA SER A 249 -8.37 32.13 -0.69
C SER A 249 -9.00 31.84 0.67
N THR A 250 -10.24 32.28 0.85
CA THR A 250 -10.96 32.11 2.12
C THR A 250 -11.43 30.68 2.36
N GLY A 251 -11.54 29.89 1.28
CA GLY A 251 -11.90 28.48 1.31
C GLY A 251 -11.01 27.64 0.41
N PHE A 252 -11.22 26.33 0.46
CA PHE A 252 -10.70 25.34 -0.49
C PHE A 252 -11.59 24.10 -0.47
N ASP A 253 -11.52 23.28 -1.50
CA ASP A 253 -12.27 22.02 -1.57
C ASP A 253 -11.76 21.04 -0.51
N THR A 254 -12.55 20.82 0.54
CA THR A 254 -12.23 19.91 1.65
C THR A 254 -12.42 18.43 1.30
N THR A 255 -13.12 18.13 0.20
CA THR A 255 -13.22 16.76 -0.33
C THR A 255 -11.94 16.38 -1.07
N GLY A 256 -11.51 17.27 -1.96
CA GLY A 256 -10.34 17.09 -2.80
C GLY A 256 -10.54 16.07 -3.93
N VAL A 257 -9.49 15.89 -4.73
CA VAL A 257 -9.38 14.83 -5.73
C VAL A 257 -8.38 13.78 -5.23
N SER A 258 -8.55 12.52 -5.63
CA SER A 258 -7.69 11.46 -5.12
C SER A 258 -7.14 10.57 -6.22
N ALA A 259 -5.94 10.02 -5.99
CA ALA A 259 -5.33 9.00 -6.80
C ALA A 259 -4.43 8.10 -5.95
N ARG A 260 -4.09 6.93 -6.49
CA ARG A 260 -3.20 5.97 -5.89
C ARG A 260 -2.14 5.56 -6.90
N VAL A 261 -0.87 5.64 -6.55
CA VAL A 261 0.22 5.13 -7.39
C VAL A 261 0.10 3.61 -7.48
N PRO A 262 -0.09 3.05 -8.69
CA PRO A 262 -0.20 1.60 -8.85
C PRO A 262 1.13 0.91 -8.54
N TYR A 263 1.08 -0.36 -8.21
CA TYR A 263 2.28 -1.19 -8.14
C TYR A 263 2.84 -1.39 -9.56
N PRO A 264 4.18 -1.38 -9.73
CA PRO A 264 4.80 -1.69 -11.02
C PRO A 264 4.34 -3.04 -11.56
N ILE A 265 4.32 -3.18 -12.88
CA ILE A 265 4.12 -4.50 -13.50
C ILE A 265 5.36 -5.34 -13.18
N PRO A 266 5.20 -6.59 -12.70
CA PRO A 266 6.35 -7.43 -12.38
C PRO A 266 7.24 -7.70 -13.59
N ALA A 267 8.52 -7.83 -13.34
CA ALA A 267 9.44 -8.35 -14.34
C ALA A 267 9.05 -9.78 -14.77
N ASP A 268 9.46 -10.18 -15.97
CA ASP A 268 9.25 -11.54 -16.43
C ASP A 268 10.07 -12.51 -15.58
N VAL A 269 9.48 -13.68 -15.31
CA VAL A 269 10.11 -14.72 -14.49
C VAL A 269 11.20 -15.43 -15.28
N GLU A 270 12.38 -15.56 -14.68
CA GLU A 270 13.52 -16.23 -15.28
C GLU A 270 13.88 -17.55 -14.58
N GLN A 271 14.76 -18.34 -15.20
CA GLN A 271 15.32 -19.57 -14.66
C GLN A 271 14.26 -20.60 -14.21
N VAL A 272 13.17 -20.70 -14.95
CA VAL A 272 12.17 -21.73 -14.67
C VAL A 272 12.76 -23.10 -14.98
N ALA A 273 12.70 -24.00 -14.00
CA ALA A 273 13.14 -25.37 -14.11
C ALA A 273 12.06 -26.34 -13.62
N ALA A 274 11.94 -27.49 -14.26
CA ALA A 274 11.04 -28.56 -13.86
C ALA A 274 11.84 -29.80 -13.56
N LYS A 275 11.67 -30.38 -12.36
CA LYS A 275 12.32 -31.63 -11.93
C LYS A 275 11.28 -32.70 -11.71
N ALA A 276 11.44 -33.80 -12.44
CA ALA A 276 10.61 -34.99 -12.27
C ALA A 276 10.78 -35.62 -10.89
N GLY A 277 9.69 -36.07 -10.32
CA GLY A 277 9.59 -36.94 -9.16
C GLY A 277 8.69 -38.13 -9.47
N ALA A 278 8.61 -39.06 -8.53
CA ALA A 278 7.71 -40.20 -8.60
C ALA A 278 6.26 -39.72 -8.33
N GLY A 279 5.48 -39.56 -9.39
CA GLY A 279 4.12 -39.06 -9.30
C GLY A 279 3.99 -37.55 -9.02
N SER A 280 5.06 -36.79 -9.19
CA SER A 280 5.04 -35.33 -9.06
C SER A 280 6.05 -34.63 -9.97
N VAL A 281 5.90 -33.32 -10.13
CA VAL A 281 6.90 -32.44 -10.75
C VAL A 281 7.13 -31.24 -9.84
N THR A 282 8.36 -31.01 -9.45
CA THR A 282 8.77 -29.79 -8.74
C THR A 282 9.18 -28.73 -9.77
N VAL A 283 8.49 -27.60 -9.77
CA VAL A 283 8.81 -26.43 -10.58
C VAL A 283 9.48 -25.39 -9.68
N THR A 284 10.58 -24.81 -10.13
CA THR A 284 11.33 -23.76 -9.42
C THR A 284 11.67 -22.63 -10.37
N TRP A 285 11.85 -21.42 -9.84
CA TRP A 285 12.17 -20.21 -10.63
C TRP A 285 12.98 -19.21 -9.82
N ALA A 286 13.51 -18.19 -10.49
CA ALA A 286 14.14 -17.06 -9.84
C ALA A 286 13.08 -16.03 -9.38
N GLU A 287 13.38 -15.32 -8.29
CA GLU A 287 12.56 -14.20 -7.83
C GLU A 287 12.51 -13.11 -8.92
N ALA A 288 11.33 -12.63 -9.24
CA ALA A 288 11.12 -11.56 -10.22
C ALA A 288 10.90 -10.22 -9.51
N ALA A 289 11.54 -9.15 -9.99
CA ALA A 289 11.36 -7.82 -9.45
C ALA A 289 9.87 -7.41 -9.50
N ASP A 290 9.40 -6.71 -8.47
CA ASP A 290 8.04 -6.23 -8.30
C ASP A 290 6.94 -7.32 -8.26
N ALA A 291 7.30 -8.60 -8.21
CA ALA A 291 6.37 -9.68 -7.97
C ALA A 291 6.11 -9.84 -6.45
N ASP A 292 4.83 -9.91 -6.07
CA ASP A 292 4.40 -10.25 -4.70
C ASP A 292 4.10 -11.76 -4.56
N ALA A 293 3.72 -12.37 -5.68
CA ALA A 293 3.45 -13.79 -5.79
C ALA A 293 3.56 -14.25 -7.26
N TYR A 294 3.27 -15.54 -7.50
CA TYR A 294 3.41 -16.14 -8.82
C TYR A 294 2.18 -16.95 -9.21
N PHE A 295 1.93 -17.03 -10.51
CA PHE A 295 0.98 -17.94 -11.14
C PHE A 295 1.76 -19.00 -11.88
N VAL A 296 1.47 -20.28 -11.61
CA VAL A 296 2.09 -21.44 -12.27
C VAL A 296 1.13 -21.99 -13.29
N TYR A 297 1.60 -22.17 -14.50
CA TYR A 297 0.85 -22.69 -15.63
C TYR A 297 1.43 -24.02 -16.10
N ARG A 298 0.55 -24.91 -16.55
CA ARG A 298 0.89 -26.22 -17.08
C ARG A 298 0.28 -26.45 -18.48
N SER A 299 1.00 -27.16 -19.32
CA SER A 299 0.51 -27.69 -20.61
C SER A 299 0.97 -29.14 -20.78
N THR A 300 0.21 -29.93 -21.54
CA THR A 300 0.57 -31.30 -21.93
C THR A 300 1.33 -31.40 -23.26
N TYR A 301 1.61 -30.26 -23.88
CA TYR A 301 2.39 -30.12 -25.12
C TYR A 301 3.27 -28.88 -25.04
N ALA A 302 4.27 -28.79 -25.92
CA ALA A 302 5.13 -27.61 -26.02
C ALA A 302 4.32 -26.43 -26.56
N ALA A 303 3.55 -25.77 -25.70
CA ALA A 303 2.76 -24.61 -26.03
C ALA A 303 3.68 -23.41 -26.30
N THR A 304 3.34 -22.63 -27.33
CA THR A 304 4.00 -21.38 -27.65
C THR A 304 3.06 -20.23 -27.38
N GLU A 305 3.56 -19.17 -26.72
CA GLU A 305 2.84 -17.94 -26.43
C GLU A 305 1.54 -18.13 -25.62
N ASP A 306 0.47 -17.41 -25.94
CA ASP A 306 -0.71 -17.24 -25.08
C ASP A 306 -1.73 -18.39 -25.11
N THR A 307 -1.49 -19.45 -25.84
CA THR A 307 -2.45 -20.55 -26.00
C THR A 307 -1.94 -21.87 -25.45
N GLY A 308 -2.82 -22.64 -24.86
CA GLY A 308 -2.53 -23.99 -24.36
C GLY A 308 -2.02 -24.07 -22.93
N TRP A 309 -1.88 -22.97 -22.23
CA TRP A 309 -1.49 -22.91 -20.83
C TRP A 309 -2.71 -22.91 -19.91
N THR A 310 -2.70 -23.78 -18.92
CA THR A 310 -3.70 -23.81 -17.85
C THR A 310 -3.06 -23.39 -16.54
N ALA A 311 -3.61 -22.37 -15.86
CA ALA A 311 -3.16 -21.98 -14.54
C ALA A 311 -3.53 -23.07 -13.53
N ILE A 312 -2.52 -23.73 -12.97
CA ILE A 312 -2.66 -24.80 -11.97
C ILE A 312 -2.49 -24.29 -10.54
N ALA A 313 -1.77 -23.17 -10.36
CA ALA A 313 -1.64 -22.49 -9.08
C ALA A 313 -1.63 -20.98 -9.26
N LYS A 314 -2.19 -20.26 -8.28
CA LYS A 314 -2.27 -18.80 -8.25
C LYS A 314 -1.83 -18.30 -6.88
N ASN A 315 -1.21 -17.12 -6.87
CA ASN A 315 -0.73 -16.45 -5.65
C ASN A 315 0.25 -17.33 -4.83
N VAL A 316 1.13 -18.04 -5.51
CA VAL A 316 2.21 -18.80 -4.89
C VAL A 316 3.25 -17.80 -4.37
N ALA A 317 3.46 -17.73 -3.06
CA ALA A 317 4.39 -16.78 -2.45
C ALA A 317 5.86 -17.22 -2.57
N GLU A 318 6.11 -18.52 -2.67
CA GLU A 318 7.45 -19.09 -2.81
C GLU A 318 7.86 -19.18 -4.28
N THR A 319 9.15 -19.31 -4.53
CA THR A 319 9.71 -19.53 -5.87
C THR A 319 9.78 -21.03 -6.22
N ARG A 320 8.86 -21.80 -5.67
CA ARG A 320 8.72 -23.24 -5.86
C ARG A 320 7.25 -23.66 -5.83
N TYR A 321 6.90 -24.61 -6.68
CA TYR A 321 5.61 -25.29 -6.67
C TYR A 321 5.79 -26.79 -6.93
N GLU A 322 5.02 -27.64 -6.26
CA GLU A 322 4.99 -29.08 -6.50
C GLU A 322 3.63 -29.45 -7.13
N ASP A 323 3.69 -29.89 -8.37
CA ASP A 323 2.53 -30.40 -9.10
C ASP A 323 2.38 -31.89 -8.84
N THR A 324 1.34 -32.28 -8.10
CA THR A 324 1.00 -33.68 -7.77
C THR A 324 -0.20 -34.20 -8.57
N ASP A 325 -0.84 -33.36 -9.38
CA ASP A 325 -1.93 -33.73 -10.27
C ASP A 325 -1.39 -34.08 -11.65
N VAL A 326 -0.53 -35.09 -11.69
CA VAL A 326 0.22 -35.53 -12.87
C VAL A 326 0.21 -37.04 -13.00
N GLU A 327 0.30 -37.56 -14.21
CA GLU A 327 0.32 -39.00 -14.52
C GLU A 327 1.77 -39.45 -14.77
N SER A 328 2.16 -40.59 -14.17
CA SER A 328 3.47 -41.19 -14.40
C SER A 328 3.71 -41.51 -15.87
N GLY A 329 4.88 -41.19 -16.37
CA GLY A 329 5.28 -41.37 -17.77
C GLY A 329 4.80 -40.25 -18.68
N ALA A 330 3.92 -39.35 -18.24
CA ALA A 330 3.49 -38.20 -19.03
C ALA A 330 4.50 -37.05 -18.94
N THR A 331 4.67 -36.31 -20.04
CA THR A 331 5.51 -35.10 -20.08
C THR A 331 4.62 -33.86 -19.94
N TYR A 332 4.99 -33.00 -19.00
CA TYR A 332 4.35 -31.72 -18.76
C TYR A 332 5.30 -30.58 -18.98
N PHE A 333 4.76 -29.46 -19.46
CA PHE A 333 5.46 -28.20 -19.69
C PHE A 333 4.93 -27.18 -18.69
N TYR A 334 5.82 -26.37 -18.14
CA TYR A 334 5.50 -25.37 -17.11
C TYR A 334 5.99 -24.00 -17.52
N ASN A 335 5.21 -23.02 -17.13
CA ASN A 335 5.52 -21.61 -17.28
C ASN A 335 5.09 -20.85 -16.02
N VAL A 336 5.73 -19.72 -15.71
CA VAL A 336 5.45 -18.95 -14.50
C VAL A 336 5.34 -17.48 -14.86
N LYS A 337 4.35 -16.79 -14.29
CA LYS A 337 4.22 -15.34 -14.34
C LYS A 337 4.26 -14.77 -12.94
N GLY A 338 4.99 -13.66 -12.75
CA GLY A 338 4.89 -12.85 -11.54
C GLY A 338 3.57 -12.09 -11.48
N VAL A 339 3.05 -11.86 -10.29
CA VAL A 339 1.87 -11.04 -10.03
C VAL A 339 2.17 -10.02 -8.93
N ASN A 340 1.82 -8.75 -9.15
CA ASN A 340 1.96 -7.71 -8.15
C ASN A 340 0.74 -7.63 -7.21
N LYS A 341 0.79 -6.75 -6.20
CA LYS A 341 -0.30 -6.55 -5.23
C LYS A 341 -1.59 -6.00 -5.84
N ASP A 342 -1.54 -5.42 -7.04
CA ASP A 342 -2.74 -5.00 -7.79
C ASP A 342 -3.34 -6.13 -8.64
N GLY A 343 -2.73 -7.31 -8.62
CA GLY A 343 -3.17 -8.47 -9.39
C GLY A 343 -2.74 -8.44 -10.85
N LEU A 344 -1.83 -7.53 -11.22
CA LEU A 344 -1.29 -7.45 -12.58
C LEU A 344 -0.17 -8.47 -12.75
N LEU A 345 -0.25 -9.24 -13.84
CA LEU A 345 0.75 -10.23 -14.22
C LEU A 345 1.90 -9.58 -15.00
N SER A 346 3.08 -10.21 -14.95
CA SER A 346 4.19 -9.89 -15.85
C SER A 346 3.75 -9.95 -17.32
N SER A 347 4.30 -9.08 -18.15
CA SER A 347 3.89 -8.95 -19.58
C SER A 347 4.30 -10.17 -20.40
N GLY A 348 5.51 -10.65 -20.18
CA GLY A 348 6.05 -11.82 -20.88
C GLY A 348 5.73 -13.15 -20.20
N TRP A 349 5.98 -14.21 -20.93
CA TRP A 349 6.03 -15.57 -20.43
C TRP A 349 7.48 -15.94 -20.09
N SER A 350 7.69 -16.73 -19.04
CA SER A 350 9.00 -17.32 -18.78
C SER A 350 9.40 -18.27 -19.92
N ALA A 351 10.67 -18.66 -19.99
CA ALA A 351 11.05 -19.81 -20.80
C ALA A 351 10.35 -21.06 -20.22
N ALA A 352 9.72 -21.85 -21.09
CA ALA A 352 9.03 -23.05 -20.67
C ALA A 352 10.05 -24.13 -20.23
N ALA A 353 9.80 -24.74 -19.06
CA ALA A 353 10.51 -25.90 -18.58
C ALA A 353 9.65 -27.15 -18.72
N SER A 354 10.26 -28.32 -18.93
CA SER A 354 9.51 -29.58 -19.03
C SER A 354 10.11 -30.70 -18.22
N ALA A 355 9.26 -31.62 -17.79
CA ALA A 355 9.67 -32.85 -17.12
C ALA A 355 8.72 -33.99 -17.47
N THR A 356 9.27 -35.20 -17.60
CA THR A 356 8.50 -36.44 -17.69
C THR A 356 8.39 -37.04 -16.30
N VAL A 357 7.17 -37.24 -15.83
CA VAL A 357 6.88 -37.75 -14.49
C VAL A 357 7.43 -39.16 -14.32
N LEU A 358 8.20 -39.40 -13.28
CA LEU A 358 8.75 -40.71 -13.01
C LEU A 358 7.67 -41.66 -12.46
N TYR A 359 7.84 -42.95 -12.77
CA TYR A 359 7.03 -43.96 -12.13
C TYR A 359 7.47 -44.14 -10.67
N PRO A 360 6.56 -44.46 -9.76
CA PRO A 360 6.90 -44.80 -8.37
C PRO A 360 7.84 -45.99 -8.31
N ASP A 361 8.61 -46.04 -7.26
CA ASP A 361 9.49 -47.20 -7.01
C ASP A 361 8.69 -48.51 -6.96
N PRO A 362 9.19 -49.57 -7.60
CA PRO A 362 8.48 -50.82 -7.61
C PRO A 362 8.53 -51.49 -6.22
N SER A 363 7.43 -52.11 -5.82
CA SER A 363 7.32 -52.77 -4.52
C SER A 363 8.19 -54.00 -4.42
N LEU A 364 8.56 -54.37 -3.18
CA LEU A 364 9.19 -55.65 -2.88
C LEU A 364 8.30 -56.81 -3.39
N VAL A 365 8.92 -57.79 -4.04
CA VAL A 365 8.23 -58.99 -4.52
C VAL A 365 7.99 -59.97 -3.37
N GLU A 366 6.75 -60.43 -3.22
CA GLU A 366 6.40 -61.51 -2.30
C GLU A 366 6.62 -62.87 -3.01
N LEU A 367 7.69 -63.59 -2.65
CA LEU A 367 7.96 -64.92 -3.13
C LEU A 367 6.91 -65.89 -2.60
N THR A 368 6.44 -66.79 -3.45
CA THR A 368 5.46 -67.80 -3.05
C THR A 368 6.14 -69.17 -2.79
N ASP A 369 6.91 -69.67 -3.76
CA ASP A 369 7.54 -70.97 -3.66
C ASP A 369 8.70 -71.13 -4.67
N ALA A 370 9.54 -72.16 -4.43
CA ALA A 370 10.44 -72.70 -5.41
C ALA A 370 10.28 -74.23 -5.44
N GLU A 371 9.74 -74.74 -6.51
CA GLU A 371 9.44 -76.17 -6.67
C GLU A 371 10.38 -76.78 -7.73
N ALA A 372 10.98 -77.91 -7.39
CA ALA A 372 11.83 -78.63 -8.31
C ALA A 372 11.05 -79.76 -9.00
N ASP A 373 11.17 -79.76 -10.33
CA ASP A 373 10.66 -80.82 -11.18
C ASP A 373 11.78 -81.34 -12.10
N PRO A 374 11.58 -82.46 -12.85
CA PRO A 374 12.60 -82.97 -13.72
C PRO A 374 13.13 -82.07 -14.83
N ASP A 375 12.36 -80.98 -15.14
CA ASP A 375 12.72 -80.03 -16.17
C ASP A 375 13.42 -78.77 -15.63
N GLY A 376 13.55 -78.65 -14.28
CA GLY A 376 14.22 -77.53 -13.64
C GLY A 376 13.64 -77.14 -12.29
N ILE A 377 13.90 -75.91 -11.84
CA ILE A 377 13.29 -75.33 -10.64
C ILE A 377 12.40 -74.18 -11.05
N THR A 378 11.14 -74.30 -10.71
CA THR A 378 10.14 -73.20 -10.99
C THR A 378 9.98 -72.37 -9.72
N VAL A 379 10.30 -71.08 -9.84
CA VAL A 379 10.11 -70.06 -8.83
C VAL A 379 8.83 -69.29 -9.12
N THR A 380 7.97 -69.06 -8.12
CA THR A 380 6.73 -68.37 -8.23
C THR A 380 6.65 -67.20 -7.24
N TRP A 381 5.94 -66.16 -7.61
CA TRP A 381 5.74 -64.95 -6.79
C TRP A 381 4.41 -64.25 -7.07
N LYS A 382 4.05 -63.32 -6.19
CA LYS A 382 2.87 -62.45 -6.43
C LYS A 382 3.26 -61.23 -7.23
N THR A 383 2.30 -60.65 -7.96
CA THR A 383 2.47 -59.41 -8.66
C THR A 383 2.82 -58.29 -7.69
N ALA A 384 3.90 -57.58 -7.94
CA ALA A 384 4.30 -56.38 -7.16
C ALA A 384 3.73 -55.09 -7.76
N ALA A 385 3.37 -54.12 -6.92
CA ALA A 385 2.89 -52.86 -7.39
C ALA A 385 3.99 -52.05 -8.10
N ASN A 386 3.60 -51.19 -9.03
CA ASN A 386 4.52 -50.35 -9.83
C ASN A 386 5.56 -51.12 -10.64
N THR A 387 5.25 -52.31 -11.07
CA THR A 387 6.18 -53.22 -11.71
C THR A 387 5.73 -53.58 -13.12
N VAL A 388 6.63 -53.49 -14.08
CA VAL A 388 6.41 -53.92 -15.46
C VAL A 388 7.15 -55.21 -15.84
N SER A 389 8.23 -55.50 -15.10
CA SER A 389 9.00 -56.72 -15.28
C SER A 389 9.78 -57.11 -14.02
N TYR A 390 10.35 -58.31 -14.03
CA TYR A 390 11.10 -58.87 -12.93
C TYR A 390 12.47 -59.33 -13.37
N ASN A 391 13.46 -59.22 -12.49
CA ASN A 391 14.74 -59.89 -12.58
C ASN A 391 14.73 -61.08 -11.60
N VAL A 392 15.03 -62.27 -12.07
CA VAL A 392 15.16 -63.45 -11.25
C VAL A 392 16.63 -63.62 -10.90
N LEU A 393 16.92 -63.72 -9.63
CA LEU A 393 18.27 -63.87 -9.10
C LEU A 393 18.41 -65.26 -8.47
N ARG A 394 19.58 -65.81 -8.58
CA ARG A 394 19.94 -67.16 -8.05
C ARG A 394 21.27 -67.12 -7.31
N ARG A 395 21.40 -67.95 -6.29
CA ARG A 395 22.68 -68.28 -5.63
C ARG A 395 22.72 -69.70 -5.18
N THR A 396 23.94 -70.26 -4.93
CA THR A 396 24.14 -71.41 -4.12
C THR A 396 24.56 -70.99 -2.71
N ASP A 397 24.56 -71.92 -1.76
CA ASP A 397 24.94 -71.63 -0.38
C ASP A 397 26.33 -71.00 -0.31
N GLY A 398 26.48 -69.91 0.49
CA GLY A 398 27.74 -69.19 0.67
C GLY A 398 28.14 -68.26 -0.53
N THR A 399 27.37 -68.14 -1.57
CA THR A 399 27.67 -67.26 -2.71
C THR A 399 26.76 -66.04 -2.76
N ASP A 400 27.18 -64.99 -3.51
CA ASP A 400 26.38 -63.82 -3.78
C ASP A 400 25.23 -64.11 -4.78
N TRP A 401 24.20 -63.27 -4.72
CA TRP A 401 23.09 -63.28 -5.67
C TRP A 401 23.58 -62.88 -7.06
N THR A 402 23.28 -63.73 -8.05
CA THR A 402 23.54 -63.43 -9.47
C THR A 402 22.24 -63.39 -10.27
N VAL A 403 22.16 -62.46 -11.22
CA VAL A 403 21.00 -62.35 -12.11
C VAL A 403 20.98 -63.57 -13.03
N LEU A 404 19.86 -64.28 -12.99
CA LEU A 404 19.61 -65.46 -13.83
C LEU A 404 18.81 -65.13 -15.06
N ALA A 405 17.80 -64.24 -14.89
CA ALA A 405 16.97 -63.74 -15.99
C ALA A 405 16.56 -62.31 -15.73
N GLU A 406 16.47 -61.51 -16.78
CA GLU A 406 15.98 -60.12 -16.74
C GLU A 406 14.73 -59.95 -17.64
N GLY A 407 13.87 -58.95 -17.30
CA GLY A 407 12.71 -58.61 -18.12
C GLY A 407 11.59 -59.65 -18.11
N VAL A 408 11.50 -60.48 -17.09
CA VAL A 408 10.43 -61.50 -16.96
C VAL A 408 9.13 -60.78 -16.65
N THR A 409 8.10 -60.99 -17.49
CA THR A 409 6.77 -60.37 -17.31
C THR A 409 5.75 -61.25 -16.63
N ALA A 410 6.02 -62.55 -16.55
CA ALA A 410 5.23 -63.52 -15.81
C ALA A 410 5.54 -63.47 -14.29
N THR A 411 4.70 -64.08 -13.47
CA THR A 411 4.91 -64.27 -12.03
C THR A 411 5.46 -65.64 -11.68
N ALA A 412 6.10 -66.28 -12.65
CA ALA A 412 6.80 -67.55 -12.54
C ALA A 412 7.98 -67.62 -13.51
N TYR A 413 9.03 -68.33 -13.11
CA TYR A 413 10.19 -68.57 -13.98
C TYR A 413 10.77 -69.96 -13.66
N THR A 414 11.06 -70.73 -14.70
CA THR A 414 11.68 -72.05 -14.56
C THR A 414 13.18 -72.01 -14.94
N ASP A 415 14.02 -72.26 -13.93
CA ASP A 415 15.45 -72.38 -14.15
C ASP A 415 15.80 -73.75 -14.68
N LYS A 416 15.95 -73.89 -15.96
CA LYS A 416 16.32 -75.06 -16.67
C LYS A 416 17.84 -75.36 -16.62
N THR A 417 18.61 -74.43 -16.01
CA THR A 417 20.10 -74.59 -15.92
C THR A 417 20.53 -75.12 -14.58
N ALA A 418 19.56 -75.35 -13.67
CA ALA A 418 19.86 -75.91 -12.35
C ALA A 418 20.49 -77.37 -12.46
N GLN A 419 21.64 -77.56 -11.82
CA GLN A 419 22.34 -78.80 -11.89
C GLN A 419 21.71 -79.80 -10.93
N PRO A 420 21.44 -81.05 -11.37
CA PRO A 420 20.83 -82.05 -10.52
C PRO A 420 21.60 -82.28 -9.21
N GLY A 421 20.85 -82.38 -8.11
CA GLY A 421 21.40 -82.59 -6.77
C GLY A 421 21.95 -81.32 -6.10
N THR A 422 21.94 -80.17 -6.78
CA THR A 422 22.40 -78.91 -6.22
C THR A 422 21.23 -78.13 -5.67
N THR A 423 21.35 -77.57 -4.45
CA THR A 423 20.36 -76.64 -3.86
C THR A 423 20.68 -75.26 -4.28
N TYR A 424 19.65 -74.57 -4.83
CA TYR A 424 19.67 -73.15 -5.20
C TYR A 424 18.69 -72.40 -4.39
N SER A 425 19.07 -71.18 -4.02
CA SER A 425 18.16 -70.13 -3.49
C SER A 425 17.84 -69.14 -4.60
N TYR A 426 16.60 -68.71 -4.64
CA TYR A 426 16.08 -67.76 -5.63
C TYR A 426 15.46 -66.58 -4.95
N THR A 427 15.61 -65.40 -5.54
CA THR A 427 14.87 -64.20 -5.21
C THR A 427 14.48 -63.47 -6.48
N VAL A 428 13.52 -62.55 -6.36
CA VAL A 428 12.99 -61.80 -7.50
C VAL A 428 13.00 -60.30 -7.16
N GLN A 429 13.54 -59.52 -8.10
CA GLN A 429 13.60 -58.08 -8.03
C GLN A 429 12.64 -57.50 -9.03
N SER A 430 11.72 -56.62 -8.56
CA SER A 430 10.79 -55.86 -9.42
C SER A 430 11.49 -54.75 -10.18
N VAL A 431 11.01 -54.42 -11.36
CA VAL A 431 11.52 -53.32 -12.19
C VAL A 431 10.32 -52.49 -12.69
N ASN A 432 10.33 -51.14 -12.49
CA ASN A 432 9.31 -50.27 -12.97
C ASN A 432 9.52 -49.86 -14.44
N ALA A 433 8.63 -49.03 -14.99
CA ALA A 433 8.67 -48.59 -16.39
C ALA A 433 9.89 -47.68 -16.69
N ASP A 434 10.45 -46.99 -15.70
CA ASP A 434 11.68 -46.18 -15.83
C ASP A 434 12.96 -47.05 -15.77
N GLY A 435 12.82 -48.36 -15.56
CA GLY A 435 13.94 -49.27 -15.37
C GLY A 435 14.55 -49.26 -13.95
N VAL A 436 13.89 -48.60 -13.01
CA VAL A 436 14.30 -48.58 -11.61
C VAL A 436 14.04 -49.95 -11.01
N LYS A 437 15.07 -50.51 -10.35
CA LYS A 437 15.02 -51.79 -9.71
C LYS A 437 14.63 -51.63 -8.23
N GLY A 438 13.61 -52.36 -7.81
CA GLY A 438 13.19 -52.44 -6.41
C GLY A 438 14.14 -53.22 -5.53
N SER A 439 13.88 -53.20 -4.24
CA SER A 439 14.56 -54.14 -3.30
C SER A 439 14.12 -55.58 -3.57
N TYR A 440 14.89 -56.55 -3.13
CA TYR A 440 14.54 -57.96 -3.17
C TYR A 440 14.75 -58.62 -1.82
N ASP A 441 14.04 -59.73 -1.58
CA ASP A 441 14.21 -60.53 -0.37
C ASP A 441 15.57 -61.20 -0.37
N THR A 442 16.41 -60.85 0.60
CA THR A 442 17.76 -61.39 0.71
C THR A 442 17.81 -62.82 1.27
N THR A 443 16.70 -63.33 1.81
CA THR A 443 16.55 -64.74 2.25
C THR A 443 16.27 -65.64 1.07
N GLY A 444 15.24 -65.24 0.28
CA GLY A 444 14.79 -66.01 -0.87
C GLY A 444 14.05 -67.31 -0.52
N VAL A 445 13.65 -68.01 -1.56
CA VAL A 445 13.11 -69.40 -1.48
C VAL A 445 14.08 -70.35 -2.10
N SER A 446 14.11 -71.64 -1.66
CA SER A 446 15.13 -72.59 -2.12
C SER A 446 14.57 -73.95 -2.47
N ALA A 447 15.16 -74.55 -3.46
CA ALA A 447 14.88 -75.96 -3.86
C ALA A 447 16.12 -76.67 -4.33
N THR A 448 16.12 -77.97 -4.22
CA THR A 448 17.18 -78.84 -4.73
C THR A 448 16.77 -79.39 -6.08
N ALA A 449 17.59 -79.22 -7.11
CA ALA A 449 17.29 -79.69 -8.47
C ALA A 449 17.22 -81.23 -8.47
N LEU A 450 16.12 -81.70 -9.08
CA LEU A 450 15.94 -83.12 -9.21
C LEU A 450 16.82 -83.72 -10.34
N TYR A 451 17.13 -84.94 -10.18
CA TYR A 451 17.74 -85.71 -11.27
C TYR A 451 16.68 -85.96 -12.32
N PRO A 452 17.04 -85.79 -13.62
CA PRO A 452 16.07 -86.05 -14.69
C PRO A 452 15.55 -87.50 -14.63
N ILE A 453 14.27 -87.64 -14.98
CA ILE A 453 13.66 -88.96 -15.04
C ILE A 453 14.41 -89.79 -16.07
N PRO A 454 14.83 -91.04 -15.69
CA PRO A 454 15.49 -91.90 -16.62
C PRO A 454 14.62 -92.27 -17.79
N ALA A 455 15.18 -92.24 -19.00
CA ALA A 455 14.48 -92.66 -20.22
C ALA A 455 14.06 -94.11 -20.13
N GLU A 456 13.06 -94.47 -20.89
CA GLU A 456 12.60 -95.86 -21.02
C GLU A 456 13.72 -96.82 -21.52
N VAL A 457 13.90 -97.87 -20.84
CA VAL A 457 14.90 -98.89 -21.22
C VAL A 457 14.39 -99.70 -22.40
N LYS A 458 15.13 -99.68 -23.49
CA LYS A 458 14.78 -100.46 -24.67
C LYS A 458 15.59 -101.69 -24.71
N LEU A 459 14.97 -102.88 -24.52
CA LEU A 459 15.62 -104.17 -24.66
C LEU A 459 16.06 -104.38 -26.10
N THR A 460 17.30 -104.87 -26.31
CA THR A 460 17.85 -105.11 -27.62
C THR A 460 17.90 -106.58 -27.94
N ALA A 461 18.06 -107.48 -26.97
CA ALA A 461 17.98 -108.90 -27.11
C ALA A 461 17.73 -109.63 -25.81
N ALA A 462 17.17 -110.82 -25.87
CA ALA A 462 17.15 -111.83 -24.82
C ALA A 462 17.60 -113.14 -25.39
N LYS A 463 18.74 -113.64 -24.95
CA LYS A 463 19.33 -114.90 -25.47
C LYS A 463 19.58 -115.85 -24.31
N ALA A 464 19.26 -117.16 -24.57
CA ALA A 464 19.59 -118.19 -23.65
C ALA A 464 21.09 -118.45 -23.68
N SER A 465 21.73 -118.57 -22.53
CA SER A 465 23.16 -118.91 -22.36
C SER A 465 23.31 -119.84 -21.14
N GLY A 466 23.41 -121.11 -21.47
CA GLY A 466 23.41 -122.18 -20.44
C GLY A 466 22.07 -122.16 -19.67
N SER A 467 22.12 -122.20 -18.36
CA SER A 467 20.94 -122.13 -17.50
C SER A 467 20.43 -120.69 -17.20
N ALA A 468 21.01 -119.72 -17.81
CA ALA A 468 20.69 -118.33 -17.62
C ALA A 468 20.11 -117.66 -18.95
N ILE A 469 19.35 -116.60 -18.81
CA ILE A 469 18.95 -115.75 -19.89
C ILE A 469 19.75 -114.43 -19.79
N VAL A 470 20.50 -114.16 -20.84
CA VAL A 470 21.22 -112.89 -20.94
C VAL A 470 20.30 -111.84 -21.65
N VAL A 471 19.96 -110.81 -20.96
CA VAL A 471 19.16 -109.71 -21.47
C VAL A 471 20.11 -108.55 -21.77
N THR A 472 20.03 -108.04 -22.95
CA THR A 472 20.81 -106.86 -23.32
C THR A 472 19.85 -105.68 -23.66
N TRP A 473 20.28 -104.50 -23.35
CA TRP A 473 19.54 -103.30 -23.60
C TRP A 473 20.49 -102.16 -23.99
N LYS A 474 19.94 -101.14 -24.58
CA LYS A 474 20.66 -99.87 -24.78
C LYS A 474 20.61 -99.04 -23.49
N ALA A 475 21.72 -98.40 -23.19
CA ALA A 475 21.75 -97.47 -22.08
C ALA A 475 20.63 -96.43 -22.22
N ALA A 476 19.86 -96.33 -21.19
CA ALA A 476 18.78 -95.29 -21.14
C ALA A 476 19.44 -93.99 -20.67
N ALA A 477 19.03 -92.88 -21.31
CA ALA A 477 19.49 -91.57 -20.84
C ALA A 477 19.01 -91.32 -19.39
N ASN A 478 19.84 -90.67 -18.57
CA ASN A 478 19.62 -90.33 -17.18
C ASN A 478 19.46 -91.54 -16.22
N ALA A 479 19.76 -92.76 -16.63
CA ALA A 479 19.75 -93.94 -15.73
C ALA A 479 21.07 -94.08 -15.02
N ALA A 480 21.06 -94.15 -13.68
CA ALA A 480 22.27 -94.40 -12.83
C ALA A 480 22.49 -95.84 -12.64
N SER A 481 21.51 -96.74 -12.78
CA SER A 481 21.61 -98.21 -12.66
C SER A 481 20.44 -98.87 -13.46
N TYR A 482 20.57 -100.23 -13.66
CA TYR A 482 19.56 -101.04 -14.31
C TYR A 482 19.29 -102.30 -13.52
#